data_2058077682854ad8c6537565f815820c
#
_entry.id   2058077682854ad8c6537565f815820c
#
_cell.length_a   1.000
_cell.length_b   1.000
_cell.length_c   1.000
_cell.angle_alpha   90.00
_cell.angle_beta   90.00
_cell.angle_gamma   90.00
#
_symmetry.space_group_name_H-M   'P 1'
#
loop_
_entity.id
_entity.type
_entity.pdbx_description
1 polymer ?
#
loop_
_entity_poly.entity_id
_entity_poly.type
_entity_poly.pdbx_seq_one_letter_code
_entity_poly.pdbx_strand_id
1 'polypeptide(L)'
;MQTVGMIGGAGFIGSYVTKIFLEENYKVRVSSTDINNKGKYEHLLTLNNADHNLEIVSADVRDKKVLETFVKGCDIIIHGGMPFKLDVKDPQSELTDPIITGTLNLLEAISKSKELKKVVIIASIATWNTSFPLNPATYPAGHIFTEHDTPYLGEQDHPYAQAKFIANQEVIKFIEKYPDLSFEITSISPTWVVGNSLSERTDSTSIGLQYSIKNKIAANPFVEMLFSTDTMFSMIDVRDVAEAIYQAATTKGIHGKNYLIANESYKVSDISLMLNNEKPLNQATMVYDSSLAKNDLGIAFIAAKETLNHCV
;
A
#
# COMPACT_ATOMS: atom_id res chain seq x y z
N MET A 1 6.73 13.21 -22.81
CA MET A 1 6.57 13.09 -21.35
C MET A 1 5.52 12.02 -21.09
N GLN A 2 5.81 11.04 -20.22
CA GLN A 2 4.85 9.99 -19.89
C GLN A 2 3.84 10.47 -18.85
N THR A 3 2.63 9.89 -18.91
CA THR A 3 1.55 10.20 -17.97
C THR A 3 1.31 9.03 -17.03
N VAL A 4 1.31 9.30 -15.73
CA VAL A 4 1.00 8.35 -14.66
C VAL A 4 -0.38 8.66 -14.11
N GLY A 5 -1.29 7.71 -14.18
CA GLY A 5 -2.57 7.76 -13.47
C GLY A 5 -2.43 7.16 -12.09
N MET A 6 -2.57 7.97 -11.05
CA MET A 6 -2.42 7.55 -9.66
C MET A 6 -3.78 7.52 -8.95
N ILE A 7 -4.36 6.34 -8.79
CA ILE A 7 -5.59 6.16 -8.02
C ILE A 7 -5.23 6.09 -6.54
N GLY A 8 -5.76 7.04 -5.76
CA GLY A 8 -5.41 7.21 -4.34
C GLY A 8 -4.14 8.01 -4.09
N GLY A 9 -3.71 8.83 -5.07
CA GLY A 9 -2.47 9.61 -5.00
C GLY A 9 -2.39 10.66 -3.90
N ALA A 10 -3.50 11.03 -3.29
CA ALA A 10 -3.56 11.95 -2.15
C ALA A 10 -3.61 11.26 -0.78
N GLY A 11 -3.53 9.93 -0.74
CA GLY A 11 -3.43 9.16 0.50
C GLY A 11 -2.01 9.13 1.08
N PHE A 12 -1.82 8.46 2.21
CA PHE A 12 -0.53 8.41 2.91
C PHE A 12 0.61 7.93 1.99
N ILE A 13 0.52 6.71 1.45
CA ILE A 13 1.51 6.17 0.50
C ILE A 13 1.46 6.96 -0.82
N GLY A 14 0.24 7.21 -1.33
CA GLY A 14 0.03 7.84 -2.63
C GLY A 14 0.67 9.22 -2.78
N SER A 15 0.73 10.01 -1.70
CA SER A 15 1.36 11.33 -1.69
C SER A 15 2.86 11.26 -1.95
N TYR A 16 3.55 10.28 -1.36
CA TYR A 16 4.98 10.04 -1.60
C TYR A 16 5.24 9.54 -3.02
N VAL A 17 4.39 8.63 -3.52
CA VAL A 17 4.48 8.16 -4.90
C VAL A 17 4.25 9.31 -5.89
N THR A 18 3.20 10.13 -5.67
CA THR A 18 2.92 11.33 -6.47
C THR A 18 4.12 12.28 -6.49
N LYS A 19 4.75 12.49 -5.31
CA LYS A 19 5.95 13.33 -5.18
C LYS A 19 7.10 12.81 -6.06
N ILE A 20 7.44 11.52 -5.97
CA ILE A 20 8.54 10.93 -6.76
C ILE A 20 8.30 11.13 -8.26
N PHE A 21 7.11 10.79 -8.76
CA PHE A 21 6.82 10.93 -10.18
C PHE A 21 6.86 12.39 -10.69
N LEU A 22 6.44 13.35 -9.86
CA LEU A 22 6.58 14.77 -10.18
C LEU A 22 8.05 15.21 -10.23
N GLU A 23 8.87 14.76 -9.27
CA GLU A 23 10.31 15.04 -9.21
C GLU A 23 11.06 14.42 -10.41
N GLU A 24 10.61 13.28 -10.89
CA GLU A 24 11.12 12.59 -12.08
C GLU A 24 10.49 13.09 -13.40
N ASN A 25 9.82 14.25 -13.37
CA ASN A 25 9.25 14.94 -14.52
C ASN A 25 8.19 14.14 -15.30
N TYR A 26 7.40 13.30 -14.64
CA TYR A 26 6.19 12.72 -15.23
C TYR A 26 5.01 13.70 -15.13
N LYS A 27 4.04 13.56 -16.04
CA LYS A 27 2.70 14.08 -15.79
C LYS A 27 1.97 13.13 -14.86
N VAL A 28 1.41 13.65 -13.77
CA VAL A 28 0.71 12.83 -12.76
C VAL A 28 -0.76 13.23 -12.71
N ARG A 29 -1.64 12.30 -13.03
CA ARG A 29 -3.09 12.43 -12.88
C ARG A 29 -3.51 11.72 -11.61
N VAL A 30 -3.98 12.46 -10.60
CA VAL A 30 -4.42 11.93 -9.32
C VAL A 30 -5.93 11.88 -9.23
N SER A 31 -6.49 10.75 -8.80
CA SER A 31 -7.92 10.62 -8.53
C SER A 31 -8.30 11.22 -7.18
N SER A 32 -9.44 11.92 -7.14
CA SER A 32 -10.12 12.31 -5.91
C SER A 32 -11.57 11.89 -5.98
N THR A 33 -12.13 11.33 -4.91
CA THR A 33 -13.56 11.02 -4.83
C THR A 33 -14.43 12.27 -4.66
N ASP A 34 -13.83 13.39 -4.26
CA ASP A 34 -14.49 14.69 -4.11
C ASP A 34 -13.49 15.81 -4.44
N ILE A 35 -13.57 16.30 -5.67
CA ILE A 35 -12.69 17.36 -6.18
C ILE A 35 -12.99 18.74 -5.54
N ASN A 36 -14.16 18.93 -4.96
CA ASN A 36 -14.52 20.17 -4.30
C ASN A 36 -13.91 20.28 -2.90
N ASN A 37 -13.56 19.15 -2.29
CA ASN A 37 -12.88 19.10 -1.00
C ASN A 37 -11.36 19.19 -1.19
N LYS A 38 -10.84 20.42 -1.33
CA LYS A 38 -9.39 20.66 -1.51
C LYS A 38 -8.53 20.12 -0.38
N GLY A 39 -9.02 20.11 0.86
CA GLY A 39 -8.29 19.52 2.00
C GLY A 39 -7.87 18.07 1.80
N LYS A 40 -8.49 17.35 0.86
CA LYS A 40 -8.07 15.99 0.50
C LYS A 40 -6.75 15.93 -0.26
N TYR A 41 -6.37 16.98 -1.01
CA TYR A 41 -5.23 16.93 -1.93
C TYR A 41 -4.40 18.21 -2.00
N GLU A 42 -4.72 19.26 -1.24
CA GLU A 42 -4.02 20.55 -1.30
C GLU A 42 -2.51 20.44 -1.03
N HIS A 43 -2.08 19.50 -0.17
CA HIS A 43 -0.66 19.22 0.05
C HIS A 43 0.08 18.75 -1.21
N LEU A 44 -0.61 18.16 -2.19
CA LEU A 44 0.00 17.77 -3.46
C LEU A 44 0.28 18.98 -4.34
N LEU A 45 -0.52 20.05 -4.21
CA LEU A 45 -0.37 21.27 -5.02
C LEU A 45 0.89 22.06 -4.65
N THR A 46 1.49 21.77 -3.50
CA THR A 46 2.73 22.40 -3.02
C THR A 46 4.00 21.62 -3.37
N LEU A 47 3.84 20.43 -3.98
CA LEU A 47 4.97 19.60 -4.39
C LEU A 47 5.73 20.24 -5.58
N ASN A 48 7.03 19.94 -5.68
CA ASN A 48 7.84 20.38 -6.81
C ASN A 48 7.23 19.91 -8.14
N ASN A 49 7.21 20.78 -9.14
CA ASN A 49 6.65 20.55 -10.47
C ASN A 49 5.11 20.33 -10.52
N ALA A 50 4.39 20.48 -9.41
CA ALA A 50 2.95 20.26 -9.38
C ALA A 50 2.16 21.25 -10.23
N ASP A 51 2.60 22.51 -10.31
CA ASP A 51 1.99 23.59 -11.06
C ASP A 51 1.83 23.28 -12.57
N HIS A 52 2.74 22.48 -13.14
CA HIS A 52 2.77 22.15 -14.56
C HIS A 52 2.43 20.69 -14.86
N ASN A 53 2.68 19.79 -13.92
CA ASN A 53 2.65 18.34 -14.15
C ASN A 53 1.60 17.58 -13.35
N LEU A 54 0.87 18.23 -12.43
CA LEU A 54 -0.17 17.58 -11.63
C LEU A 54 -1.57 17.94 -12.13
N GLU A 55 -2.38 16.91 -12.35
CA GLU A 55 -3.81 17.02 -12.66
C GLU A 55 -4.60 16.28 -11.58
N ILE A 56 -5.57 16.95 -10.94
CA ILE A 56 -6.51 16.31 -10.00
C ILE A 56 -7.85 16.13 -10.72
N VAL A 57 -8.33 14.89 -10.77
CA VAL A 57 -9.59 14.55 -11.44
C VAL A 57 -10.55 13.82 -10.51
N SER A 58 -11.85 14.02 -10.72
CA SER A 58 -12.87 13.27 -9.98
C SER A 58 -12.90 11.82 -10.47
N ALA A 59 -12.62 10.87 -9.58
CA ALA A 59 -12.76 9.45 -9.91
C ALA A 59 -13.01 8.62 -8.65
N ASP A 60 -14.09 7.84 -8.68
CA ASP A 60 -14.40 6.82 -7.70
C ASP A 60 -14.16 5.45 -8.34
N VAL A 61 -13.40 4.59 -7.67
CA VAL A 61 -13.06 3.25 -8.16
C VAL A 61 -14.29 2.35 -8.36
N ARG A 62 -15.40 2.68 -7.69
CA ARG A 62 -16.67 1.96 -7.83
C ARG A 62 -17.39 2.29 -9.13
N ASP A 63 -17.05 3.38 -9.81
CA ASP A 63 -17.62 3.76 -11.09
C ASP A 63 -16.70 3.36 -12.25
N LYS A 64 -17.05 2.27 -12.90
CA LYS A 64 -16.32 1.70 -14.04
C LYS A 64 -16.13 2.69 -15.19
N LYS A 65 -17.17 3.48 -15.54
CA LYS A 65 -17.10 4.44 -16.67
C LYS A 65 -16.12 5.56 -16.37
N VAL A 66 -16.08 5.99 -15.12
CA VAL A 66 -15.13 6.99 -14.64
C VAL A 66 -13.72 6.43 -14.73
N LEU A 67 -13.47 5.19 -14.32
CA LEU A 67 -12.16 4.55 -14.45
C LEU A 67 -11.74 4.36 -15.92
N GLU A 68 -12.64 3.96 -16.81
CA GLU A 68 -12.37 3.88 -18.26
C GLU A 68 -11.91 5.26 -18.82
N THR A 69 -12.46 6.35 -18.31
CA THR A 69 -12.04 7.70 -18.69
C THR A 69 -10.72 8.08 -18.05
N PHE A 70 -10.51 7.73 -16.77
CA PHE A 70 -9.29 8.03 -16.02
C PHE A 70 -8.05 7.40 -16.64
N VAL A 71 -8.16 6.14 -17.12
CA VAL A 71 -7.05 5.37 -17.71
C VAL A 71 -6.60 5.93 -19.07
N LYS A 72 -7.49 6.58 -19.83
CA LYS A 72 -7.17 7.08 -21.17
C LYS A 72 -6.01 8.07 -21.15
N GLY A 73 -5.03 7.85 -22.04
CA GLY A 73 -3.85 8.70 -22.17
C GLY A 73 -2.82 8.49 -21.05
N CYS A 74 -2.97 7.49 -20.19
CA CYS A 74 -1.96 7.12 -19.22
C CYS A 74 -1.02 6.06 -19.80
N ASP A 75 0.28 6.23 -19.61
CA ASP A 75 1.31 5.23 -19.89
C ASP A 75 1.43 4.22 -18.75
N ILE A 76 1.23 4.71 -17.52
CA ILE A 76 1.37 3.94 -16.27
C ILE A 76 0.13 4.16 -15.43
N ILE A 77 -0.39 3.10 -14.82
CA ILE A 77 -1.44 3.19 -13.78
C ILE A 77 -0.91 2.63 -12.47
N ILE A 78 -1.11 3.39 -11.39
CA ILE A 78 -0.83 2.94 -10.03
C ILE A 78 -2.15 2.92 -9.27
N HIS A 79 -2.50 1.77 -8.72
CA HIS A 79 -3.75 1.56 -7.99
C HIS A 79 -3.52 1.41 -6.49
N GLY A 80 -3.72 2.50 -5.75
CA GLY A 80 -3.69 2.55 -4.29
C GLY A 80 -4.96 3.11 -3.65
N GLY A 81 -6.00 3.33 -4.45
CA GLY A 81 -7.27 3.93 -4.01
C GLY A 81 -8.17 2.99 -3.21
N MET A 82 -7.59 2.24 -2.28
CA MET A 82 -8.29 1.27 -1.44
C MET A 82 -8.28 1.74 0.02
N PRO A 83 -9.45 1.81 0.70
CA PRO A 83 -9.51 2.26 2.09
C PRO A 83 -8.79 1.26 3.01
N PHE A 84 -8.04 1.80 3.96
CA PHE A 84 -7.54 1.05 5.10
C PHE A 84 -8.22 1.56 6.36
N LYS A 85 -9.11 0.76 6.95
CA LYS A 85 -9.85 1.09 8.18
C LYS A 85 -9.84 -0.12 9.11
N LEU A 86 -9.62 0.11 10.40
CA LEU A 86 -9.61 -0.91 11.45
C LEU A 86 -10.91 -0.93 12.26
N ASP A 87 -11.71 0.12 12.15
CA ASP A 87 -13.03 0.24 12.78
C ASP A 87 -14.05 0.62 11.70
N VAL A 88 -14.93 -0.29 11.36
CA VAL A 88 -15.96 -0.13 10.33
C VAL A 88 -17.31 -0.57 10.84
N LYS A 89 -18.36 0.17 10.47
CA LYS A 89 -19.74 -0.16 10.82
C LYS A 89 -20.37 -1.12 9.80
N ASP A 90 -20.06 -0.91 8.55
CA ASP A 90 -20.49 -1.75 7.44
C ASP A 90 -19.30 -2.16 6.59
N PRO A 91 -18.71 -3.35 6.89
CA PRO A 91 -17.55 -3.86 6.14
C PRO A 91 -17.77 -3.98 4.64
N GLN A 92 -19.02 -4.24 4.20
CA GLN A 92 -19.33 -4.41 2.78
C GLN A 92 -19.11 -3.10 2.02
N SER A 93 -19.77 -2.02 2.43
CA SER A 93 -19.71 -0.74 1.72
C SER A 93 -18.45 0.05 1.99
N GLU A 94 -17.83 -0.14 3.17
CA GLU A 94 -16.65 0.63 3.58
C GLU A 94 -15.31 0.01 3.16
N LEU A 95 -15.26 -1.30 2.96
CA LEU A 95 -14.04 -2.05 2.62
C LEU A 95 -14.20 -2.93 1.39
N THR A 96 -15.14 -3.90 1.42
CA THR A 96 -15.24 -4.93 0.39
C THR A 96 -15.54 -4.34 -0.99
N ASP A 97 -16.56 -3.50 -1.10
CA ASP A 97 -16.93 -2.88 -2.38
C ASP A 97 -15.82 -1.99 -2.96
N PRO A 98 -15.24 -1.02 -2.24
CA PRO A 98 -14.18 -0.21 -2.81
C PRO A 98 -12.89 -1.00 -3.09
N ILE A 99 -12.57 -2.05 -2.34
CA ILE A 99 -11.35 -2.84 -2.55
C ILE A 99 -11.55 -3.84 -3.68
N ILE A 100 -12.56 -4.71 -3.62
CA ILE A 100 -12.74 -5.80 -4.58
C ILE A 100 -13.36 -5.26 -5.88
N THR A 101 -14.52 -4.60 -5.78
CA THR A 101 -15.22 -4.05 -6.95
C THR A 101 -14.38 -2.98 -7.64
N GLY A 102 -13.68 -2.14 -6.86
CA GLY A 102 -12.76 -1.14 -7.40
C GLY A 102 -11.62 -1.76 -8.18
N THR A 103 -11.03 -2.86 -7.68
CA THR A 103 -9.99 -3.60 -8.40
C THR A 103 -10.54 -4.24 -9.68
N LEU A 104 -11.69 -4.90 -9.63
CA LEU A 104 -12.32 -5.51 -10.81
C LEU A 104 -12.67 -4.46 -11.88
N ASN A 105 -13.22 -3.31 -11.49
CA ASN A 105 -13.51 -2.21 -12.41
C ASN A 105 -12.25 -1.68 -13.08
N LEU A 106 -11.16 -1.53 -12.32
CA LEU A 106 -9.88 -1.13 -12.90
C LEU A 106 -9.37 -2.18 -13.90
N LEU A 107 -9.33 -3.46 -13.52
CA LEU A 107 -8.87 -4.54 -14.39
C LEU A 107 -9.64 -4.56 -15.72
N GLU A 108 -10.95 -4.35 -15.65
CA GLU A 108 -11.77 -4.26 -16.86
C GLU A 108 -11.46 -2.98 -17.67
N ALA A 109 -11.25 -1.83 -17.02
CA ALA A 109 -10.90 -0.58 -17.69
C ALA A 109 -9.55 -0.69 -18.43
N ILE A 110 -8.54 -1.28 -17.78
CA ILE A 110 -7.21 -1.45 -18.38
C ILE A 110 -7.17 -2.53 -19.47
N SER A 111 -8.03 -3.55 -19.43
CA SER A 111 -8.05 -4.62 -20.42
C SER A 111 -8.25 -4.14 -21.87
N LYS A 112 -8.86 -2.96 -22.02
CA LYS A 112 -9.16 -2.33 -23.30
C LYS A 112 -8.09 -1.29 -23.73
N SER A 113 -7.11 -1.00 -22.86
CA SER A 113 -6.10 0.01 -23.14
C SER A 113 -5.03 -0.53 -24.10
N LYS A 114 -4.69 0.28 -25.12
CA LYS A 114 -3.60 0.00 -26.07
C LYS A 114 -2.36 0.87 -25.81
N GLU A 115 -2.50 1.89 -24.99
CA GLU A 115 -1.46 2.90 -24.72
C GLU A 115 -0.68 2.57 -23.45
N LEU A 116 -1.31 1.79 -22.57
CA LEU A 116 -0.75 1.43 -21.28
C LEU A 116 0.51 0.55 -21.44
N LYS A 117 1.50 0.81 -20.60
CA LYS A 117 2.78 0.08 -20.57
C LYS A 117 2.95 -0.68 -19.27
N LYS A 118 2.43 -0.13 -18.18
CA LYS A 118 2.63 -0.67 -16.83
C LYS A 118 1.43 -0.42 -15.92
N VAL A 119 1.14 -1.39 -15.07
CA VAL A 119 0.20 -1.26 -13.96
C VAL A 119 0.89 -1.73 -12.68
N VAL A 120 0.85 -0.91 -11.64
CA VAL A 120 1.31 -1.28 -10.30
C VAL A 120 0.13 -1.29 -9.34
N ILE A 121 -0.10 -2.42 -8.69
CA ILE A 121 -1.14 -2.58 -7.67
C ILE A 121 -0.51 -2.42 -6.30
N ILE A 122 -0.95 -1.45 -5.51
CA ILE A 122 -0.58 -1.35 -4.10
C ILE A 122 -1.45 -2.35 -3.32
N ALA A 123 -0.93 -3.55 -3.17
CA ALA A 123 -1.57 -4.64 -2.47
C ALA A 123 -1.40 -4.51 -0.94
N SER A 124 -1.05 -5.58 -0.24
CA SER A 124 -0.80 -5.61 1.20
C SER A 124 -0.16 -6.93 1.58
N ILE A 125 0.54 -6.99 2.70
CA ILE A 125 0.95 -8.26 3.33
C ILE A 125 -0.24 -9.21 3.54
N ALA A 126 -1.44 -8.69 3.67
CA ALA A 126 -2.67 -9.48 3.75
C ALA A 126 -2.91 -10.37 2.53
N THR A 127 -2.25 -10.13 1.38
CA THR A 127 -2.27 -11.03 0.22
C THR A 127 -1.55 -12.35 0.48
N TRP A 128 -0.71 -12.39 1.50
CA TRP A 128 0.07 -13.56 1.93
C TRP A 128 -0.41 -14.10 3.29
N ASN A 129 -0.77 -13.20 4.21
CA ASN A 129 -1.19 -13.56 5.55
C ASN A 129 -2.29 -12.60 6.04
N THR A 130 -3.55 -13.04 5.99
CA THR A 130 -4.68 -12.23 6.45
C THR A 130 -4.74 -12.06 7.97
N SER A 131 -4.05 -12.94 8.73
CA SER A 131 -3.93 -12.83 10.19
C SER A 131 -2.84 -11.87 10.65
N PHE A 132 -2.10 -11.23 9.71
CA PHE A 132 -1.04 -10.28 10.06
C PHE A 132 -1.48 -9.29 11.15
N PRO A 133 -0.67 -9.07 12.21
CA PRO A 133 0.73 -9.49 12.40
C PRO A 133 0.92 -10.87 13.05
N LEU A 134 -0.13 -11.62 13.31
CA LEU A 134 -0.04 -12.95 13.87
C LEU A 134 0.40 -13.96 12.81
N ASN A 135 1.19 -14.95 13.23
CA ASN A 135 1.54 -16.06 12.35
C ASN A 135 0.38 -17.07 12.29
N PRO A 136 -0.01 -17.52 11.09
CA PRO A 136 -0.96 -18.61 10.96
C PRO A 136 -0.43 -19.89 11.65
N ALA A 137 -1.32 -20.63 12.31
CA ALA A 137 -0.95 -21.87 13.00
C ALA A 137 -0.39 -22.97 12.07
N THR A 138 -0.57 -22.81 10.77
CA THR A 138 -0.03 -23.72 9.74
C THR A 138 1.49 -23.58 9.55
N TYR A 139 2.09 -22.51 10.07
CA TYR A 139 3.53 -22.27 9.97
C TYR A 139 4.22 -22.43 11.32
N PRO A 140 5.45 -22.99 11.36
CA PRO A 140 6.19 -23.14 12.60
C PRO A 140 6.59 -21.79 13.20
N ALA A 141 6.81 -21.75 14.50
CA ALA A 141 7.33 -20.58 15.17
C ALA A 141 8.70 -20.19 14.58
N GLY A 142 8.89 -18.89 14.31
CA GLY A 142 10.12 -18.36 13.71
C GLY A 142 10.23 -18.58 12.19
N HIS A 143 9.15 -19.02 11.52
CA HIS A 143 9.12 -19.06 10.05
C HIS A 143 9.34 -17.67 9.47
N ILE A 144 10.20 -17.59 8.45
CA ILE A 144 10.40 -16.35 7.66
C ILE A 144 9.62 -16.49 6.37
N PHE A 145 8.62 -15.64 6.20
CA PHE A 145 7.74 -15.67 5.03
C PHE A 145 8.45 -15.08 3.80
N THR A 146 8.21 -15.71 2.67
CA THR A 146 8.70 -15.32 1.34
C THR A 146 7.56 -15.33 0.32
N GLU A 147 7.81 -14.85 -0.90
CA GLU A 147 6.86 -14.93 -2.01
C GLU A 147 6.60 -16.36 -2.50
N HIS A 148 7.33 -17.35 -1.99
CA HIS A 148 7.15 -18.78 -2.34
C HIS A 148 6.21 -19.52 -1.36
N ASP A 149 5.87 -18.90 -0.25
CA ASP A 149 4.95 -19.50 0.72
C ASP A 149 3.51 -19.53 0.20
N THR A 150 2.75 -20.52 0.65
CA THR A 150 1.32 -20.61 0.32
C THR A 150 0.56 -19.49 1.04
N PRO A 151 -0.17 -18.63 0.32
CA PRO A 151 -0.95 -17.58 0.96
C PRO A 151 -2.01 -18.14 1.93
N TYR A 152 -2.16 -17.50 3.08
CA TYR A 152 -3.12 -17.88 4.12
C TYR A 152 -4.30 -16.91 4.18
N LEU A 153 -5.50 -17.46 4.16
CA LEU A 153 -6.78 -16.75 4.36
C LEU A 153 -7.50 -17.31 5.57
N GLY A 154 -7.61 -16.54 6.64
CA GLY A 154 -8.41 -16.88 7.82
C GLY A 154 -9.84 -16.37 7.69
N GLU A 155 -10.82 -17.27 7.93
CA GLU A 155 -12.26 -16.93 7.81
C GLU A 155 -12.72 -15.88 8.83
N GLN A 156 -12.04 -15.78 9.97
CA GLN A 156 -12.37 -14.86 11.05
C GLN A 156 -11.47 -13.61 11.07
N ASP A 157 -10.57 -13.49 10.08
CA ASP A 157 -9.65 -12.36 10.00
C ASP A 157 -10.40 -11.06 9.63
N HIS A 158 -9.73 -9.94 9.87
CA HIS A 158 -10.32 -8.62 9.66
C HIS A 158 -10.80 -8.45 8.20
N PRO A 159 -12.01 -7.90 7.95
CA PRO A 159 -12.59 -7.77 6.61
C PRO A 159 -11.70 -7.03 5.61
N TYR A 160 -10.90 -6.06 6.06
CA TYR A 160 -9.89 -5.42 5.22
C TYR A 160 -8.87 -6.42 4.66
N ALA A 161 -8.34 -7.30 5.53
CA ALA A 161 -7.33 -8.26 5.13
C ALA A 161 -7.90 -9.28 4.14
N GLN A 162 -9.11 -9.79 4.41
CA GLN A 162 -9.83 -10.68 3.50
C GLN A 162 -10.10 -10.01 2.14
N ALA A 163 -10.57 -8.75 2.14
CA ALA A 163 -10.83 -8.03 0.90
C ALA A 163 -9.55 -7.80 0.07
N LYS A 164 -8.43 -7.49 0.71
CA LYS A 164 -7.11 -7.37 0.04
C LYS A 164 -6.64 -8.68 -0.55
N PHE A 165 -6.81 -9.78 0.19
CA PHE A 165 -6.51 -11.13 -0.30
C PHE A 165 -7.32 -11.43 -1.57
N ILE A 166 -8.66 -11.28 -1.49
CA ILE A 166 -9.56 -11.57 -2.61
C ILE A 166 -9.24 -10.68 -3.82
N ALA A 167 -9.03 -9.38 -3.61
CA ALA A 167 -8.67 -8.46 -4.69
C ALA A 167 -7.37 -8.88 -5.41
N ASN A 168 -6.36 -9.36 -4.66
CA ASN A 168 -5.13 -9.87 -5.26
C ASN A 168 -5.37 -11.16 -6.06
N GLN A 169 -6.25 -12.06 -5.58
CA GLN A 169 -6.62 -13.25 -6.35
C GLN A 169 -7.29 -12.88 -7.68
N GLU A 170 -8.10 -11.82 -7.71
CA GLU A 170 -8.70 -11.32 -8.95
C GLU A 170 -7.65 -10.74 -9.92
N VAL A 171 -6.60 -10.10 -9.40
CA VAL A 171 -5.44 -9.66 -10.23
C VAL A 171 -4.74 -10.87 -10.85
N ILE A 172 -4.47 -11.92 -10.08
CA ILE A 172 -3.83 -13.15 -10.57
C ILE A 172 -4.69 -13.80 -11.66
N LYS A 173 -5.97 -14.02 -11.40
CA LYS A 173 -6.92 -14.58 -12.39
C LYS A 173 -7.00 -13.73 -13.67
N PHE A 174 -6.92 -12.40 -13.53
CA PHE A 174 -6.91 -11.51 -14.69
C PHE A 174 -5.66 -11.72 -15.55
N ILE A 175 -4.49 -11.81 -14.93
CA ILE A 175 -3.22 -12.06 -15.64
C ILE A 175 -3.27 -13.42 -16.35
N GLU A 176 -3.75 -14.46 -15.69
CA GLU A 176 -3.89 -15.81 -16.29
C GLU A 176 -4.89 -15.82 -17.45
N LYS A 177 -5.98 -15.07 -17.35
CA LYS A 177 -7.01 -14.97 -18.39
C LYS A 177 -6.54 -14.21 -19.64
N TYR A 178 -5.62 -13.27 -19.46
CA TYR A 178 -5.12 -12.42 -20.54
C TYR A 178 -3.58 -12.52 -20.67
N PRO A 179 -3.05 -13.67 -21.16
CA PRO A 179 -1.60 -13.89 -21.23
C PRO A 179 -0.87 -12.95 -22.22
N ASP A 180 -1.59 -12.40 -23.21
CA ASP A 180 -1.04 -11.54 -24.26
C ASP A 180 -1.27 -10.05 -24.01
N LEU A 181 -1.30 -9.61 -22.74
CA LEU A 181 -1.40 -8.19 -22.40
C LEU A 181 -0.25 -7.40 -23.01
N SER A 182 -0.57 -6.24 -23.59
CA SER A 182 0.43 -5.31 -24.14
C SER A 182 1.20 -4.53 -23.08
N PHE A 183 0.87 -4.70 -21.80
CA PHE A 183 1.46 -4.04 -20.65
C PHE A 183 1.73 -5.04 -19.52
N GLU A 184 2.62 -4.67 -18.63
CA GLU A 184 2.92 -5.50 -17.46
C GLU A 184 2.10 -5.07 -16.24
N ILE A 185 1.72 -6.05 -15.40
CA ILE A 185 1.08 -5.84 -14.10
C ILE A 185 2.01 -6.36 -13.01
N THR A 186 2.24 -5.58 -11.97
CA THR A 186 3.08 -5.94 -10.82
C THR A 186 2.38 -5.49 -9.54
N SER A 187 2.42 -6.29 -8.49
CA SER A 187 1.88 -5.95 -7.18
C SER A 187 2.99 -5.64 -6.17
N ILE A 188 2.76 -4.67 -5.31
CA ILE A 188 3.61 -4.31 -4.17
C ILE A 188 2.80 -4.55 -2.90
N SER A 189 3.27 -5.45 -2.04
CA SER A 189 2.60 -5.92 -0.84
C SER A 189 3.35 -5.48 0.43
N PRO A 190 3.16 -4.23 0.89
CA PRO A 190 3.84 -3.77 2.11
C PRO A 190 3.23 -4.38 3.37
N THR A 191 4.07 -4.52 4.40
CA THR A 191 3.66 -4.71 5.79
C THR A 191 3.09 -3.41 6.36
N TRP A 192 3.08 -3.20 7.67
CA TRP A 192 2.62 -1.94 8.23
C TRP A 192 3.52 -0.79 7.80
N VAL A 193 2.94 0.17 7.08
CA VAL A 193 3.67 1.32 6.55
C VAL A 193 3.73 2.42 7.59
N VAL A 194 4.93 2.85 7.94
CA VAL A 194 5.22 3.86 8.96
C VAL A 194 5.94 5.07 8.38
N GLY A 195 5.95 6.18 9.11
CA GLY A 195 6.61 7.43 8.70
C GLY A 195 5.69 8.63 8.86
N ASN A 196 6.21 9.81 8.52
CA ASN A 196 5.44 11.05 8.58
C ASN A 196 4.45 11.18 7.42
N SER A 197 3.34 11.83 7.63
CA SER A 197 2.42 12.20 6.55
C SER A 197 2.91 13.46 5.83
N LEU A 198 2.75 13.52 4.50
CA LEU A 198 2.90 14.77 3.74
C LEU A 198 1.66 15.67 3.83
N SER A 199 0.57 15.16 4.40
CA SER A 199 -0.67 15.93 4.59
C SER A 199 -0.98 16.09 6.08
N GLU A 200 -1.69 17.16 6.43
CA GLU A 200 -2.19 17.40 7.78
C GLU A 200 -3.47 16.60 8.10
N ARG A 201 -3.88 15.70 7.22
CA ARG A 201 -5.07 14.87 7.40
C ARG A 201 -4.90 13.89 8.55
N THR A 202 -5.93 13.78 9.36
CA THR A 202 -5.97 12.91 10.55
C THR A 202 -6.66 11.57 10.29
N ASP A 203 -7.17 11.32 9.07
CA ASP A 203 -7.93 10.14 8.70
C ASP A 203 -7.07 8.96 8.19
N SER A 204 -5.75 9.07 8.24
CA SER A 204 -4.85 7.97 7.91
C SER A 204 -4.79 6.94 9.03
N THR A 205 -5.25 5.72 8.76
CA THR A 205 -5.18 4.60 9.71
C THR A 205 -3.75 4.28 10.13
N SER A 206 -2.77 4.37 9.21
CA SER A 206 -1.35 4.15 9.55
C SER A 206 -0.83 5.19 10.55
N ILE A 207 -1.19 6.46 10.37
CA ILE A 207 -0.82 7.53 11.30
C ILE A 207 -1.54 7.37 12.64
N GLY A 208 -2.85 7.06 12.61
CA GLY A 208 -3.62 6.76 13.82
C GLY A 208 -3.06 5.59 14.61
N LEU A 209 -2.59 4.55 13.93
CA LEU A 209 -1.96 3.39 14.56
C LEU A 209 -0.60 3.74 15.19
N GLN A 210 0.24 4.54 14.52
CA GLN A 210 1.48 5.07 15.08
C GLN A 210 1.19 5.89 16.36
N TYR A 211 0.19 6.78 16.32
CA TYR A 211 -0.23 7.57 17.46
C TYR A 211 -0.72 6.70 18.62
N SER A 212 -1.53 5.68 18.34
CA SER A 212 -2.06 4.76 19.34
C SER A 212 -0.96 3.97 20.03
N ILE A 213 0.01 3.44 19.28
CA ILE A 213 1.15 2.69 19.83
C ILE A 213 2.09 3.61 20.62
N LYS A 214 2.38 4.82 20.11
CA LYS A 214 3.19 5.83 20.79
C LYS A 214 2.64 6.16 22.17
N ASN A 215 1.34 6.40 22.25
CA ASN A 215 0.65 6.87 23.46
C ASN A 215 0.03 5.73 24.29
N LYS A 216 0.19 4.46 23.87
CA LYS A 216 -0.37 3.26 24.52
C LYS A 216 -1.91 3.34 24.70
N ILE A 217 -2.60 3.81 23.64
CA ILE A 217 -4.05 3.94 23.61
C ILE A 217 -4.64 2.77 22.83
N ALA A 218 -5.41 1.90 23.48
CA ALA A 218 -6.17 0.82 22.85
C ALA A 218 -7.42 1.40 22.15
N ALA A 219 -7.24 2.00 20.97
CA ALA A 219 -8.28 2.74 20.26
C ALA A 219 -9.36 1.83 19.63
N ASN A 220 -9.06 0.55 19.42
CA ASN A 220 -9.95 -0.44 18.82
C ASN A 220 -9.46 -1.86 19.16
N PRO A 221 -10.25 -2.93 18.87
CA PRO A 221 -9.89 -4.31 19.19
C PRO A 221 -8.55 -4.78 18.57
N PHE A 222 -8.19 -4.28 17.39
CA PHE A 222 -6.91 -4.63 16.77
C PHE A 222 -5.73 -4.08 17.58
N VAL A 223 -5.78 -2.83 18.01
CA VAL A 223 -4.73 -2.24 18.85
C VAL A 223 -4.68 -2.88 20.24
N GLU A 224 -5.84 -3.25 20.81
CA GLU A 224 -5.92 -4.00 22.07
C GLU A 224 -5.23 -5.36 21.93
N MET A 225 -5.46 -6.07 20.83
CA MET A 225 -4.78 -7.33 20.52
C MET A 225 -3.26 -7.12 20.41
N LEU A 226 -2.80 -6.08 19.73
CA LEU A 226 -1.37 -5.76 19.61
C LEU A 226 -0.72 -5.58 21.00
N PHE A 227 -1.36 -4.86 21.91
CA PHE A 227 -0.82 -4.64 23.27
C PHE A 227 -0.88 -5.90 24.12
N SER A 228 -1.96 -6.68 24.05
CA SER A 228 -2.13 -7.87 24.87
C SER A 228 -1.20 -9.02 24.46
N THR A 229 -0.90 -9.14 23.17
CA THR A 229 -0.01 -10.20 22.65
C THR A 229 1.45 -9.78 22.61
N ASP A 230 1.74 -8.47 22.59
CA ASP A 230 3.09 -7.92 22.36
C ASP A 230 3.82 -8.63 21.21
N THR A 231 3.08 -8.90 20.13
CA THR A 231 3.55 -9.68 18.99
C THR A 231 4.64 -8.95 18.21
N MET A 232 5.39 -9.71 17.41
CA MET A 232 6.32 -9.15 16.42
C MET A 232 5.52 -8.45 15.31
N PHE A 233 5.74 -7.16 15.15
CA PHE A 233 5.02 -6.34 14.18
C PHE A 233 5.99 -5.83 13.12
N SER A 234 5.88 -6.38 11.92
CA SER A 234 6.74 -6.03 10.79
C SER A 234 6.32 -4.71 10.17
N MET A 235 7.29 -3.86 9.86
CA MET A 235 7.04 -2.53 9.34
C MET A 235 7.97 -2.16 8.18
N ILE A 236 7.60 -1.11 7.47
CA ILE A 236 8.36 -0.53 6.37
C ILE A 236 8.15 0.98 6.31
N ASP A 237 9.19 1.74 5.98
CA ASP A 237 9.09 3.18 5.77
C ASP A 237 8.25 3.52 4.54
N VAL A 238 7.41 4.54 4.64
CA VAL A 238 6.56 5.00 3.53
C VAL A 238 7.37 5.45 2.32
N ARG A 239 8.59 5.97 2.53
CA ARG A 239 9.53 6.37 1.47
C ARG A 239 10.02 5.16 0.70
N ASP A 240 10.34 4.06 1.41
CA ASP A 240 10.77 2.80 0.79
C ASP A 240 9.65 2.14 -0.02
N VAL A 241 8.41 2.22 0.48
CA VAL A 241 7.23 1.74 -0.26
C VAL A 241 7.02 2.57 -1.53
N ALA A 242 7.16 3.89 -1.44
CA ALA A 242 7.01 4.77 -2.59
C ALA A 242 8.11 4.53 -3.64
N GLU A 243 9.35 4.34 -3.20
CA GLU A 243 10.48 3.97 -4.07
C GLU A 243 10.24 2.60 -4.73
N ALA A 244 9.80 1.59 -3.97
CA ALA A 244 9.46 0.28 -4.52
C ALA A 244 8.39 0.36 -5.60
N ILE A 245 7.37 1.20 -5.42
CA ILE A 245 6.31 1.43 -6.41
C ILE A 245 6.87 2.13 -7.65
N TYR A 246 7.71 3.15 -7.48
CA TYR A 246 8.36 3.83 -8.59
C TYR A 246 9.25 2.88 -9.40
N GLN A 247 10.09 2.11 -8.73
CA GLN A 247 10.95 1.12 -9.40
C GLN A 247 10.12 0.03 -10.08
N ALA A 248 9.04 -0.46 -9.46
CA ALA A 248 8.14 -1.41 -10.09
C ALA A 248 7.45 -0.83 -11.34
N ALA A 249 7.14 0.47 -11.35
CA ALA A 249 6.54 1.14 -12.49
C ALA A 249 7.50 1.36 -13.67
N THR A 250 8.81 1.40 -13.41
CA THR A 250 9.85 1.70 -14.41
C THR A 250 10.67 0.47 -14.83
N THR A 251 10.72 -0.58 -14.00
CA THR A 251 11.43 -1.85 -14.31
C THR A 251 10.61 -2.71 -15.26
N LYS A 252 11.27 -3.29 -16.28
CA LYS A 252 10.68 -4.23 -17.23
C LYS A 252 10.94 -5.68 -16.83
N GLY A 253 10.11 -6.61 -17.34
CA GLY A 253 10.30 -8.05 -17.16
C GLY A 253 9.84 -8.57 -15.80
N ILE A 254 8.98 -7.82 -15.11
CA ILE A 254 8.43 -8.18 -13.79
C ILE A 254 6.91 -8.41 -13.81
N HIS A 255 6.36 -8.73 -14.99
CA HIS A 255 4.94 -9.06 -15.15
C HIS A 255 4.53 -10.23 -14.24
N GLY A 256 3.40 -10.09 -13.56
CA GLY A 256 2.83 -11.12 -12.68
C GLY A 256 3.50 -11.23 -11.32
N LYS A 257 4.61 -10.52 -11.06
CA LYS A 257 5.26 -10.56 -9.74
C LYS A 257 4.45 -9.79 -8.69
N ASN A 258 4.42 -10.33 -7.47
CA ASN A 258 3.89 -9.67 -6.29
C ASN A 258 5.00 -9.67 -5.23
N TYR A 259 5.53 -8.50 -4.91
CA TYR A 259 6.66 -8.34 -4.02
C TYR A 259 6.24 -8.09 -2.57
N LEU A 260 6.79 -8.86 -1.66
CA LEU A 260 6.77 -8.57 -0.23
C LEU A 260 7.66 -7.37 0.06
N ILE A 261 7.09 -6.34 0.69
CA ILE A 261 7.82 -5.14 1.08
C ILE A 261 7.76 -5.00 2.60
N ALA A 262 8.80 -5.52 3.24
CA ALA A 262 8.95 -5.56 4.68
C ALA A 262 10.43 -5.29 5.05
N ASN A 263 10.66 -4.63 6.16
CA ASN A 263 11.99 -4.43 6.67
C ASN A 263 12.16 -5.18 8.01
N GLU A 264 12.23 -4.44 9.09
CA GLU A 264 12.46 -4.99 10.43
C GLU A 264 11.12 -5.27 11.14
N SER A 265 11.14 -6.26 12.02
CA SER A 265 10.04 -6.56 12.92
C SER A 265 10.51 -6.40 14.36
N TYR A 266 9.71 -5.71 15.16
CA TYR A 266 9.93 -5.52 16.58
C TYR A 266 8.67 -5.90 17.36
N LYS A 267 8.82 -6.18 18.64
CA LYS A 267 7.68 -6.25 19.55
C LYS A 267 6.94 -4.92 19.60
N VAL A 268 5.64 -4.94 19.79
CA VAL A 268 4.83 -3.70 19.85
C VAL A 268 5.33 -2.79 20.98
N SER A 269 5.76 -3.36 22.11
CA SER A 269 6.38 -2.62 23.22
C SER A 269 7.65 -1.89 22.82
N ASP A 270 8.53 -2.50 22.01
CA ASP A 270 9.75 -1.88 21.50
C ASP A 270 9.45 -0.77 20.46
N ILE A 271 8.42 -0.97 19.62
CA ILE A 271 7.95 0.06 18.70
C ILE A 271 7.47 1.30 19.48
N SER A 272 6.71 1.09 20.57
CA SER A 272 6.27 2.19 21.43
C SER A 272 7.45 2.97 22.03
N LEU A 273 8.52 2.26 22.46
CA LEU A 273 9.74 2.90 22.94
C LEU A 273 10.39 3.76 21.85
N MET A 274 10.59 3.20 20.65
CA MET A 274 11.22 3.91 19.53
C MET A 274 10.41 5.13 19.08
N LEU A 275 9.09 5.05 19.04
CA LEU A 275 8.22 6.19 18.75
C LEU A 275 8.32 7.31 19.80
N ASN A 276 8.80 7.01 21.02
CA ASN A 276 9.10 7.95 22.09
C ASN A 276 10.58 8.32 22.17
N ASN A 277 11.36 8.04 21.12
CA ASN A 277 12.81 8.28 21.06
C ASN A 277 13.63 7.50 22.12
N GLU A 278 13.09 6.39 22.61
CA GLU A 278 13.75 5.49 23.52
C GLU A 278 14.39 4.31 22.78
N LYS A 279 15.34 3.63 23.40
CA LYS A 279 15.96 2.44 22.81
C LYS A 279 15.07 1.22 22.96
N PRO A 280 14.92 0.40 21.92
CA PRO A 280 14.22 -0.89 22.05
C PRO A 280 14.97 -1.81 23.02
N LEU A 281 14.26 -2.66 23.74
CA LEU A 281 14.83 -3.65 24.66
C LEU A 281 15.31 -4.91 23.94
N ASN A 282 14.68 -5.22 22.80
CA ASN A 282 15.00 -6.38 21.99
C ASN A 282 15.62 -5.97 20.64
N GLN A 283 16.33 -6.91 20.01
CA GLN A 283 16.83 -6.71 18.65
C GLN A 283 15.71 -6.91 17.62
N ALA A 284 15.86 -6.30 16.47
CA ALA A 284 15.04 -6.56 15.32
C ALA A 284 15.10 -8.02 14.90
N THR A 285 14.00 -8.53 14.39
CA THR A 285 13.95 -9.83 13.73
C THR A 285 13.41 -9.67 12.31
N MET A 286 13.67 -10.65 11.47
CA MET A 286 13.07 -10.76 10.15
C MET A 286 11.92 -11.77 10.25
N VAL A 287 10.71 -11.30 9.94
CA VAL A 287 9.52 -12.17 9.83
C VAL A 287 9.15 -12.37 8.35
N TYR A 288 9.40 -11.36 7.52
CA TYR A 288 9.15 -11.38 6.07
C TYR A 288 10.44 -11.02 5.34
N ASP A 289 10.82 -11.85 4.35
CA ASP A 289 12.00 -11.60 3.52
C ASP A 289 11.60 -10.85 2.25
N SER A 290 12.18 -9.69 2.04
CA SER A 290 12.01 -8.85 0.84
C SER A 290 13.21 -8.91 -0.10
N SER A 291 14.00 -9.97 -0.04
CA SER A 291 15.19 -10.12 -0.89
C SER A 291 14.85 -10.11 -2.38
N LEU A 292 13.70 -10.67 -2.77
CA LEU A 292 13.23 -10.63 -4.15
C LEU A 292 13.00 -9.20 -4.63
N ALA A 293 12.31 -8.38 -3.83
CA ALA A 293 12.08 -6.98 -4.16
C ALA A 293 13.39 -6.18 -4.22
N LYS A 294 14.29 -6.38 -3.25
CA LYS A 294 15.60 -5.70 -3.22
C LYS A 294 16.42 -6.01 -4.46
N ASN A 295 16.46 -7.27 -4.88
CA ASN A 295 17.24 -7.71 -6.04
C ASN A 295 16.64 -7.24 -7.37
N ASP A 296 15.34 -7.41 -7.56
CA ASP A 296 14.67 -7.13 -8.84
C ASP A 296 14.47 -5.62 -9.07
N LEU A 297 14.21 -4.86 -7.99
CA LEU A 297 13.90 -3.43 -8.05
C LEU A 297 15.10 -2.55 -7.69
N GLY A 298 16.22 -3.13 -7.23
CA GLY A 298 17.44 -2.38 -6.88
C GLY A 298 17.24 -1.44 -5.68
N ILE A 299 16.38 -1.79 -4.72
CA ILE A 299 16.02 -0.94 -3.57
C ILE A 299 16.72 -1.36 -2.29
N ALA A 300 16.94 -0.39 -1.41
CA ALA A 300 17.38 -0.58 -0.04
C ALA A 300 16.36 0.05 0.92
N PHE A 301 16.31 -0.43 2.15
CA PHE A 301 15.31 0.02 3.12
C PHE A 301 15.94 0.80 4.27
N ILE A 302 15.24 1.82 4.71
CA ILE A 302 15.57 2.66 5.85
C ILE A 302 15.34 1.85 7.13
N ALA A 303 16.29 1.88 8.06
CA ALA A 303 16.14 1.18 9.34
C ALA A 303 14.91 1.68 10.11
N ALA A 304 14.13 0.75 10.70
CA ALA A 304 12.91 1.08 11.41
C ALA A 304 13.12 2.11 12.52
N LYS A 305 14.25 2.05 13.21
CA LYS A 305 14.62 3.01 14.25
C LYS A 305 14.76 4.44 13.70
N GLU A 306 15.34 4.59 12.52
CA GLU A 306 15.46 5.90 11.88
C GLU A 306 14.08 6.46 11.55
N THR A 307 13.20 5.63 10.96
CA THR A 307 11.84 6.02 10.64
C THR A 307 11.07 6.43 11.89
N LEU A 308 11.03 5.57 12.91
CA LEU A 308 10.18 5.76 14.09
C LEU A 308 10.63 6.92 14.97
N ASN A 309 11.94 7.16 15.09
CA ASN A 309 12.45 8.31 15.87
C ASN A 309 12.13 9.67 15.24
N HIS A 310 11.75 9.70 13.96
CA HIS A 310 11.34 10.92 13.26
C HIS A 310 9.81 11.04 13.10
N CYS A 311 9.04 10.05 13.58
CA CYS A 311 7.58 10.11 13.55
C CYS A 311 7.04 11.06 14.63
N VAL A 312 6.25 12.04 14.20
CA VAL A 312 5.67 13.07 15.06
C VAL A 312 4.39 12.57 15.76
#